data_5b691a0adecf4094dd5d1ef515ef4ba7
#
_entry.id   5b691a0adecf4094dd5d1ef515ef4ba7
#
_cell.length_a   1.000
_cell.length_b   1.000
_cell.length_c   1.000
_cell.angle_alpha   90.00
_cell.angle_beta   90.00
_cell.angle_gamma   90.00
#
_symmetry.space_group_name_H-M   'P 1'
#
loop_
_entity.id
_entity.type
_entity.pdbx_description
1 polymer ?
#
loop_
_entity_poly.entity_id
_entity_poly.type
_entity_poly.pdbx_seq_one_letter_code
_entity_poly.pdbx_strand_id
1 'polypeptide(L)'
;MSKCVDDSINDWNKEIDKYLSLFKETLPEEHYDLLETSQNKWEDYKKAQWTFLNAAISEKQGTMYINVLSGDRAGVVENRAKDLSGLFFELTD
;
A
#
# COMPACT_ATOMS: atom_id res chain seq x y z
N MET A 1 -2.62 16.43 10.65
CA MET A 1 -2.23 15.08 10.35
C MET A 1 -1.11 14.62 11.22
N SER A 2 -1.20 13.42 11.65
CA SER A 2 -0.25 12.89 12.59
C SER A 2 1.04 12.46 11.90
N LYS A 3 2.17 12.88 12.44
CA LYS A 3 3.48 12.44 11.99
C LYS A 3 3.60 10.92 12.09
N CYS A 4 2.96 10.31 13.08
CA CYS A 4 2.97 8.86 13.27
C CYS A 4 2.36 8.12 12.08
N VAL A 5 1.29 8.67 11.50
CA VAL A 5 0.65 8.06 10.32
C VAL A 5 1.59 8.12 9.12
N ASP A 6 2.23 9.28 8.90
CA ASP A 6 3.17 9.43 7.80
C ASP A 6 4.36 8.49 7.97
N ASP A 7 4.88 8.36 9.19
CA ASP A 7 5.98 7.43 9.49
C ASP A 7 5.55 5.98 9.23
N SER A 8 4.32 5.62 9.60
CA SER A 8 3.79 4.28 9.36
C SER A 8 3.68 3.99 7.87
N ILE A 9 3.18 4.95 7.09
CA ILE A 9 3.07 4.80 5.63
C ILE A 9 4.45 4.60 5.03
N ASN A 10 5.44 5.38 5.45
CA ASN A 10 6.81 5.25 4.97
C ASN A 10 7.40 3.89 5.32
N ASP A 11 7.16 3.40 6.54
CA ASP A 11 7.67 2.10 6.97
C ASP A 11 7.04 0.97 6.16
N TRP A 12 5.71 1.03 5.93
CA TRP A 12 5.03 0.02 5.13
C TRP A 12 5.48 0.06 3.66
N ASN A 13 5.74 1.25 3.13
CA ASN A 13 6.29 1.39 1.77
C ASN A 13 7.67 0.74 1.66
N LYS A 14 8.50 0.88 2.68
CA LYS A 14 9.80 0.21 2.72
C LYS A 14 9.66 -1.31 2.71
N GLU A 15 8.65 -1.84 3.43
CA GLU A 15 8.37 -3.26 3.42
C GLU A 15 7.91 -3.73 2.04
N ILE A 16 7.06 -2.95 1.38
CA ILE A 16 6.63 -3.24 0.01
C ILE A 16 7.84 -3.32 -0.92
N ASP A 17 8.70 -2.30 -0.88
CA ASP A 17 9.89 -2.26 -1.73
C ASP A 17 10.82 -3.43 -1.45
N LYS A 18 10.97 -3.80 -0.18
CA LYS A 18 11.78 -4.95 0.22
C LYS A 18 11.27 -6.23 -0.45
N TYR A 19 9.97 -6.49 -0.37
CA TYR A 19 9.42 -7.72 -0.95
C TYR A 19 9.41 -7.70 -2.46
N LEU A 20 9.21 -6.55 -3.08
CA LEU A 20 9.33 -6.43 -4.53
C LEU A 20 10.75 -6.77 -5.00
N SER A 21 11.77 -6.31 -4.26
CA SER A 21 13.16 -6.64 -4.57
C SER A 21 13.43 -8.13 -4.40
N LEU A 22 12.91 -8.73 -3.34
CA LEU A 22 13.07 -10.17 -3.10
C LEU A 22 12.40 -10.99 -4.20
N PHE A 23 11.22 -10.59 -4.64
CA PHE A 23 10.55 -11.25 -5.75
C PHE A 23 11.34 -11.12 -7.05
N LYS A 24 11.93 -9.96 -7.29
CA LYS A 24 12.74 -9.75 -8.49
C LYS A 24 13.91 -10.72 -8.55
N GLU A 25 14.49 -11.04 -7.38
CA GLU A 25 15.60 -11.97 -7.30
C GLU A 25 15.18 -13.45 -7.40
N THR A 26 13.95 -13.75 -6.95
CA THR A 26 13.52 -15.15 -6.81
C THR A 26 12.58 -15.63 -7.91
N LEU A 27 11.82 -14.73 -8.53
CA LEU A 27 10.86 -15.11 -9.57
C LEU A 27 11.48 -15.07 -10.95
N PRO A 28 11.03 -15.96 -11.88
CA PRO A 28 11.36 -15.81 -13.28
C PRO A 28 10.92 -14.44 -13.80
N GLU A 29 11.63 -13.91 -14.78
CA GLU A 29 11.36 -12.59 -15.32
C GLU A 29 9.89 -12.41 -15.73
N GLU A 30 9.32 -13.41 -16.38
CA GLU A 30 7.91 -13.37 -16.82
C GLU A 30 6.95 -13.20 -15.64
N HIS A 31 7.22 -13.90 -14.54
CA HIS A 31 6.37 -13.82 -13.36
C HIS A 31 6.56 -12.49 -12.63
N TYR A 32 7.79 -11.99 -12.60
CA TYR A 32 8.04 -10.69 -11.99
C TYR A 32 7.34 -9.57 -12.78
N ASP A 33 7.32 -9.66 -14.12
CA ASP A 33 6.62 -8.68 -14.95
C ASP A 33 5.13 -8.64 -14.62
N LEU A 34 4.53 -9.81 -14.35
CA LEU A 34 3.13 -9.88 -13.94
C LEU A 34 2.91 -9.24 -12.57
N LEU A 35 3.84 -9.46 -11.65
CA LEU A 35 3.79 -8.82 -10.34
C LEU A 35 3.92 -7.31 -10.47
N GLU A 36 4.82 -6.83 -11.33
CA GLU A 36 5.01 -5.41 -11.56
C GLU A 36 3.73 -4.77 -12.12
N THR A 37 3.05 -5.45 -13.03
CA THR A 37 1.76 -4.99 -13.54
C THR A 37 0.73 -4.90 -12.41
N SER A 38 0.68 -5.92 -11.56
CA SER A 38 -0.21 -5.93 -10.40
C SER A 38 0.09 -4.76 -9.47
N GLN A 39 1.38 -4.49 -9.23
CA GLN A 39 1.79 -3.39 -8.37
C GLN A 39 1.38 -2.05 -8.96
N ASN A 40 1.52 -1.87 -10.27
CA ASN A 40 1.11 -0.64 -10.94
C ASN A 40 -0.39 -0.42 -10.82
N LYS A 41 -1.18 -1.48 -10.96
CA LYS A 41 -2.63 -1.41 -10.78
C LYS A 41 -3.01 -1.07 -9.36
N TRP A 42 -2.27 -1.60 -8.39
CA TRP A 42 -2.50 -1.28 -6.99
C TRP A 42 -2.19 0.20 -6.72
N GLU A 43 -1.10 0.72 -7.31
CA GLU A 43 -0.76 2.14 -7.17
C GLU A 43 -1.88 3.03 -7.72
N ASP A 44 -2.45 2.66 -8.86
CA ASP A 44 -3.58 3.39 -9.44
C ASP A 44 -4.81 3.32 -8.53
N TYR A 45 -5.10 2.13 -8.00
CA TYR A 45 -6.20 1.95 -7.05
C TYR A 45 -6.00 2.80 -5.80
N LYS A 46 -4.80 2.79 -5.25
CA LYS A 46 -4.46 3.55 -4.05
C LYS A 46 -4.72 5.03 -4.26
N LYS A 47 -4.23 5.57 -5.38
CA LYS A 47 -4.43 6.99 -5.71
C LYS A 47 -5.90 7.32 -5.88
N ALA A 48 -6.64 6.49 -6.58
CA ALA A 48 -8.07 6.69 -6.77
C ALA A 48 -8.82 6.63 -5.44
N GLN A 49 -8.47 5.67 -4.58
CA GLN A 49 -9.09 5.52 -3.28
C GLN A 49 -8.83 6.75 -2.40
N TRP A 50 -7.59 7.23 -2.38
CA TRP A 50 -7.25 8.40 -1.58
C TRP A 50 -7.94 9.66 -2.11
N THR A 51 -8.06 9.80 -3.43
CA THR A 51 -8.78 10.92 -4.04
C THR A 51 -10.26 10.89 -3.65
N PHE A 52 -10.87 9.70 -3.72
CA PHE A 52 -12.25 9.52 -3.30
C PHE A 52 -12.45 9.87 -1.83
N LEU A 53 -11.59 9.37 -0.96
CA LEU A 53 -11.70 9.63 0.48
C LEU A 53 -11.52 11.10 0.80
N ASN A 54 -10.57 11.77 0.15
CA ASN A 54 -10.37 13.20 0.33
C ASN A 54 -11.62 13.99 -0.05
N ALA A 55 -12.21 13.67 -1.20
CA ALA A 55 -13.40 14.36 -1.68
C ALA A 55 -14.60 14.11 -0.77
N ALA A 56 -14.81 12.85 -0.37
CA ALA A 56 -15.94 12.50 0.47
C ALA A 56 -15.84 13.09 1.87
N ILE A 57 -14.63 13.04 2.45
CA ILE A 57 -14.42 13.49 3.82
C ILE A 57 -14.32 15.01 3.92
N SER A 58 -13.85 15.67 2.85
CA SER A 58 -13.76 17.13 2.86
C SER A 58 -15.14 17.80 2.93
N GLU A 59 -16.19 17.10 2.55
CA GLU A 59 -17.57 17.61 2.69
C GLU A 59 -18.05 17.50 4.14
N LYS A 60 -17.39 16.68 4.95
CA LYS A 60 -17.69 16.52 6.36
C LYS A 60 -16.67 17.31 7.15
N GLN A 61 -17.11 18.15 8.06
CA GLN A 61 -16.21 18.95 8.86
C GLN A 61 -16.00 18.34 10.23
N GLY A 62 -14.75 18.33 10.68
CA GLY A 62 -14.41 17.82 12.00
C GLY A 62 -13.15 16.98 12.00
N THR A 63 -12.43 17.00 13.12
CA THR A 63 -11.16 16.29 13.27
C THR A 63 -11.32 14.78 13.18
N MET A 64 -12.50 14.27 13.54
CA MET A 64 -12.75 12.84 13.48
C MET A 64 -12.61 12.29 12.05
N TYR A 65 -13.08 13.06 11.06
CA TYR A 65 -13.00 12.63 9.67
C TYR A 65 -11.56 12.66 9.14
N ILE A 66 -10.74 13.59 9.63
CA ILE A 66 -9.32 13.63 9.30
C ILE A 66 -8.61 12.38 9.84
N ASN A 67 -8.95 11.94 11.04
CA ASN A 67 -8.38 10.73 11.63
C ASN A 67 -8.78 9.47 10.87
N VAL A 68 -10.04 9.40 10.43
CA VAL A 68 -10.52 8.29 9.61
C VAL A 68 -9.74 8.23 8.29
N LEU A 69 -9.58 9.37 7.62
CA LEU A 69 -8.83 9.45 6.38
C LEU A 69 -7.39 8.97 6.57
N SER A 70 -6.74 9.42 7.63
CA SER A 70 -5.35 9.03 7.92
C SER A 70 -5.22 7.52 8.14
N GLY A 71 -6.15 6.94 8.90
CA GLY A 71 -6.17 5.51 9.16
C GLY A 71 -6.38 4.69 7.89
N ASP A 72 -7.29 5.14 7.03
CA ASP A 72 -7.56 4.45 5.78
C ASP A 72 -6.35 4.49 4.84
N ARG A 73 -5.64 5.62 4.79
CA ARG A 73 -4.45 5.75 3.96
C ARG A 73 -3.35 4.79 4.41
N ALA A 74 -3.11 4.73 5.71
CA ALA A 74 -2.12 3.80 6.26
C ALA A 74 -2.55 2.35 6.05
N GLY A 75 -3.84 2.06 6.22
CA GLY A 75 -4.39 0.72 6.06
C GLY A 75 -4.20 0.15 4.66
N VAL A 76 -4.38 0.96 3.63
CA VAL A 76 -4.19 0.52 2.24
C VAL A 76 -2.75 0.05 2.03
N VAL A 77 -1.78 0.82 2.50
CA VAL A 77 -0.36 0.50 2.34
C VAL A 77 0.02 -0.72 3.18
N GLU A 78 -0.44 -0.77 4.43
CA GLU A 78 -0.19 -1.89 5.31
C GLU A 78 -0.72 -3.20 4.72
N ASN A 79 -1.94 -3.20 4.20
CA ASN A 79 -2.54 -4.39 3.61
C ASN A 79 -1.73 -4.90 2.43
N ARG A 80 -1.23 -4.00 1.58
CA ARG A 80 -0.40 -4.41 0.45
C ARG A 80 0.91 -5.03 0.91
N ALA A 81 1.55 -4.45 1.93
CA ALA A 81 2.78 -4.99 2.48
C ALA A 81 2.56 -6.40 3.02
N LYS A 82 1.45 -6.61 3.74
CA LYS A 82 1.12 -7.93 4.29
C LYS A 82 0.80 -8.94 3.20
N ASP A 83 0.11 -8.52 2.14
CA ASP A 83 -0.18 -9.38 1.00
C ASP A 83 1.11 -9.86 0.33
N LEU A 84 2.03 -8.94 0.07
CA LEU A 84 3.30 -9.29 -0.57
C LEU A 84 4.14 -10.19 0.33
N SER A 85 4.17 -9.92 1.62
CA SER A 85 4.89 -10.74 2.59
C SER A 85 4.34 -12.17 2.62
N GLY A 86 3.02 -12.30 2.70
CA GLY A 86 2.37 -13.61 2.71
C GLY A 86 2.63 -14.39 1.44
N LEU A 87 2.52 -13.73 0.29
CA LEU A 87 2.79 -14.36 -0.99
C LEU A 87 4.24 -14.80 -1.12
N PHE A 88 5.17 -13.98 -0.64
CA PHE A 88 6.58 -14.31 -0.69
C PHE A 88 6.86 -15.61 0.07
N PHE A 89 6.33 -15.73 1.28
CA PHE A 89 6.52 -16.93 2.09
C PHE A 89 5.84 -18.14 1.47
N GLU A 90 4.67 -17.99 0.89
CA GLU A 90 3.95 -19.09 0.23
C GLU A 90 4.66 -19.58 -1.02
N LEU A 91 5.21 -18.67 -1.82
CA LEU A 91 5.81 -19.02 -3.10
C LEU A 91 7.26 -19.47 -3.00
N THR A 92 7.94 -19.13 -1.91
CA THR A 92 9.36 -19.47 -1.74
C THR A 92 9.60 -20.62 -0.77
N ASP A 93 8.57 -21.13 -0.15
CA ASP A 93 8.68 -22.22 0.85
C ASP A 93 8.84 -23.58 0.17
#